data_ea8b326915561206999c5589e8925a88
#
_entry.id   ea8b326915561206999c5589e8925a88
#
_cell.length_a   1.000
_cell.length_b   1.000
_cell.length_c   1.000
_cell.angle_alpha   90.00
_cell.angle_beta   90.00
_cell.angle_gamma   90.00
#
_symmetry.space_group_name_H-M   'P 1'
#
loop_
_entity.id
_entity.type
_entity.pdbx_description
1 polymer ?
#
loop_
_entity_poly.entity_id
_entity_poly.type
_entity_poly.pdbx_seq_one_letter_code
_entity_poly.pdbx_strand_id
1 'polypeptide(L)'
;MLKKWIYFLGLTLFITLVSSGFKPNEAKQFGKIEGFHLAEDEITNYTVPTIDETAKVNFNFPFTGKSYVGFKQAVAIKESQGLYKLVNRFGYMGKYQFGKSALRALGIKDNKEFLNNPKMQERAFKALLCKNKWELRKEIHRFDGQVIKGVKITESGLLAAAHLAGANSVKSFLNSNGKRAFRDGFGTSLKSYIRKFGGYDTSAIVASPEPKVVM
;
A
#
# COMPACT_ATOMS: atom_id res chain seq x y z
N MET A 1 -53.82 22.59 14.41
CA MET A 1 -53.53 22.65 12.97
C MET A 1 -52.38 23.63 12.64
N LEU A 2 -52.30 24.79 13.26
CA LEU A 2 -51.29 25.84 12.97
C LEU A 2 -49.85 25.37 13.11
N LYS A 3 -49.49 24.55 14.13
CA LYS A 3 -48.14 24.04 14.37
C LYS A 3 -47.61 23.16 13.22
N LYS A 4 -48.44 22.41 12.54
CA LYS A 4 -48.04 21.57 11.41
C LYS A 4 -47.68 22.41 10.18
N TRP A 5 -48.41 23.48 9.93
CA TRP A 5 -48.18 24.40 8.83
C TRP A 5 -46.85 25.18 8.98
N ILE A 6 -46.52 25.58 10.20
CA ILE A 6 -45.24 26.22 10.54
C ILE A 6 -44.06 25.27 10.24
N TYR A 7 -44.25 23.99 10.55
CA TYR A 7 -43.22 22.98 10.27
C TYR A 7 -42.96 22.78 8.76
N PHE A 8 -44.04 22.70 7.98
CA PHE A 8 -43.94 22.58 6.52
C PHE A 8 -43.34 23.83 5.86
N LEU A 9 -43.70 25.02 6.33
CA LEU A 9 -43.14 26.27 5.89
C LEU A 9 -41.61 26.37 6.19
N GLY A 10 -41.20 25.94 7.39
CA GLY A 10 -39.80 25.88 7.78
C GLY A 10 -39.00 24.88 6.94
N LEU A 11 -39.57 23.72 6.64
CA LEU A 11 -38.93 22.68 5.81
C LEU A 11 -38.78 23.13 4.36
N THR A 12 -39.78 23.76 3.77
CA THR A 12 -39.70 24.27 2.39
C THR A 12 -38.70 25.43 2.28
N LEU A 13 -38.65 26.34 3.27
CA LEU A 13 -37.66 27.39 3.32
C LEU A 13 -36.22 26.83 3.45
N PHE A 14 -36.04 25.79 4.26
CA PHE A 14 -34.73 25.14 4.39
C PHE A 14 -34.31 24.46 3.09
N ILE A 15 -35.20 23.75 2.41
CA ILE A 15 -34.90 23.10 1.12
C ILE A 15 -34.55 24.14 0.06
N THR A 16 -35.26 25.28 -0.02
CA THR A 16 -34.95 26.35 -0.98
C THR A 16 -33.61 27.03 -0.69
N LEU A 17 -33.26 27.22 0.59
CA LEU A 17 -31.93 27.75 0.99
C LEU A 17 -30.78 26.81 0.63
N VAL A 18 -30.96 25.52 0.85
CA VAL A 18 -29.94 24.51 0.49
C VAL A 18 -29.83 24.37 -1.03
N SER A 19 -30.95 24.37 -1.77
CA SER A 19 -30.96 24.31 -3.24
C SER A 19 -30.34 25.53 -3.90
N SER A 20 -30.51 26.73 -3.35
CA SER A 20 -29.93 27.96 -3.92
C SER A 20 -28.42 28.08 -3.75
N GLY A 21 -27.82 27.26 -2.87
CA GLY A 21 -26.36 27.17 -2.67
C GLY A 21 -25.64 26.36 -3.74
N PHE A 22 -26.33 25.54 -4.50
CA PHE A 22 -25.77 24.79 -5.62
C PHE A 22 -25.81 25.60 -6.92
N LYS A 23 -24.98 26.62 -7.04
CA LYS A 23 -24.63 27.12 -8.37
C LYS A 23 -23.82 26.03 -9.06
N PRO A 24 -24.23 25.56 -10.28
CA PRO A 24 -23.36 24.70 -11.05
C PRO A 24 -22.06 25.47 -11.26
N ASN A 25 -20.94 24.89 -10.85
CA ASN A 25 -19.62 25.43 -11.16
C ASN A 25 -19.60 25.56 -12.70
N GLU A 26 -19.55 26.78 -13.20
CA GLU A 26 -19.22 26.98 -14.60
C GLU A 26 -17.91 26.24 -14.83
N ALA A 27 -17.96 25.25 -15.72
CA ALA A 27 -16.76 24.55 -16.12
C ALA A 27 -15.75 25.63 -16.51
N LYS A 28 -14.69 25.81 -15.70
CA LYS A 28 -13.58 26.67 -16.08
C LYS A 28 -13.17 26.16 -17.44
N GLN A 29 -13.42 26.97 -18.49
CA GLN A 29 -12.79 26.73 -19.78
C GLN A 29 -11.31 26.65 -19.48
N PHE A 30 -10.77 25.45 -19.57
CA PHE A 30 -9.33 25.27 -19.53
C PHE A 30 -8.80 26.16 -20.63
N GLY A 31 -8.04 27.19 -20.25
CA GLY A 31 -7.38 28.09 -21.19
C GLY A 31 -6.64 27.21 -22.19
N LYS A 32 -6.69 27.60 -23.46
CA LYS A 32 -5.94 26.95 -24.54
C LYS A 32 -4.55 26.67 -24.05
N ILE A 33 -4.18 25.38 -23.98
CA ILE A 33 -2.82 24.98 -23.67
C ILE A 33 -2.01 25.40 -24.89
N GLU A 34 -1.24 26.47 -24.78
CA GLU A 34 -0.35 26.91 -25.85
C GLU A 34 0.61 25.75 -26.15
N GLY A 35 0.66 25.36 -27.42
CA GLY A 35 1.48 24.22 -27.90
C GLY A 35 0.69 23.00 -28.33
N PHE A 36 -0.65 22.96 -28.14
CA PHE A 36 -1.51 21.87 -28.60
C PHE A 36 -2.45 22.35 -29.73
N HIS A 37 -1.94 23.10 -30.68
CA HIS A 37 -2.65 23.45 -31.92
C HIS A 37 -1.94 22.76 -33.08
N LEU A 38 -2.65 21.85 -33.72
CA LEU A 38 -2.29 21.46 -35.09
C LEU A 38 -2.53 22.69 -35.98
N ALA A 39 -1.56 23.05 -36.83
CA ALA A 39 -1.78 24.03 -37.88
C ALA A 39 -2.91 23.53 -38.78
N GLU A 40 -3.77 24.43 -39.29
CA GLU A 40 -4.96 24.05 -40.12
C GLU A 40 -4.61 23.22 -41.36
N ASP A 41 -3.34 23.21 -41.76
CA ASP A 41 -2.77 22.47 -42.88
C ASP A 41 -2.06 21.15 -42.47
N GLU A 42 -1.93 20.87 -41.19
CA GLU A 42 -1.43 19.57 -40.68
C GLU A 42 -2.56 18.54 -40.71
N ILE A 43 -2.80 17.97 -41.88
CA ILE A 43 -3.64 16.77 -42.00
C ILE A 43 -2.85 15.63 -41.36
N THR A 44 -3.09 15.42 -40.06
CA THR A 44 -2.64 14.18 -39.42
C THR A 44 -3.46 13.06 -40.07
N ASN A 45 -2.84 12.28 -40.95
CA ASN A 45 -3.34 10.98 -41.34
C ASN A 45 -3.29 10.10 -40.09
N TYR A 46 -4.29 10.24 -39.24
CA TYR A 46 -4.55 9.28 -38.18
C TYR A 46 -5.18 8.08 -38.82
N THR A 47 -4.38 7.24 -39.44
CA THR A 47 -4.78 5.87 -39.74
C THR A 47 -4.79 5.13 -38.41
N VAL A 48 -5.98 4.83 -37.92
CA VAL A 48 -6.13 3.82 -36.87
C VAL A 48 -5.59 2.50 -37.46
N PRO A 49 -4.51 1.93 -36.91
CA PRO A 49 -3.99 0.67 -37.42
C PRO A 49 -5.11 -0.36 -37.49
N THR A 50 -5.26 -1.03 -38.62
CA THR A 50 -6.18 -2.15 -38.73
C THR A 50 -5.77 -3.25 -37.74
N ILE A 51 -6.72 -4.10 -37.33
CA ILE A 51 -6.48 -5.21 -36.38
C ILE A 51 -5.30 -6.10 -36.81
N ASP A 52 -5.03 -6.17 -38.12
CA ASP A 52 -3.93 -6.95 -38.71
C ASP A 52 -2.58 -6.24 -38.60
N GLU A 53 -2.57 -4.90 -38.53
CA GLU A 53 -1.36 -4.10 -38.31
C GLU A 53 -1.01 -3.94 -36.83
N THR A 54 -1.95 -4.18 -35.92
CA THR A 54 -1.66 -4.49 -34.52
C THR A 54 -1.04 -5.87 -34.46
N ALA A 55 0.10 -6.08 -35.16
CA ALA A 55 0.97 -7.20 -34.86
C ALA A 55 1.00 -7.27 -33.33
N LYS A 56 0.58 -8.40 -32.79
CA LYS A 56 0.51 -8.72 -31.36
C LYS A 56 1.68 -8.07 -30.62
N VAL A 57 1.58 -6.76 -30.36
CA VAL A 57 2.44 -6.13 -29.37
C VAL A 57 1.99 -6.81 -28.11
N ASN A 58 2.68 -7.88 -27.75
CA ASN A 58 2.62 -8.42 -26.41
C ASN A 58 3.08 -7.29 -25.52
N PHE A 59 2.16 -6.41 -25.14
CA PHE A 59 2.33 -5.59 -23.98
C PHE A 59 2.41 -6.55 -22.81
N ASN A 60 3.59 -7.13 -22.63
CA ASN A 60 3.97 -7.71 -21.36
C ASN A 60 4.01 -6.55 -20.36
N PHE A 61 2.84 -6.01 -20.03
CA PHE A 61 2.71 -5.33 -18.76
C PHE A 61 3.14 -6.36 -17.72
N PRO A 62 4.23 -6.14 -17.00
CA PRO A 62 4.63 -7.10 -16.00
C PRO A 62 3.48 -7.23 -15.01
N PHE A 63 2.67 -8.26 -15.20
CA PHE A 63 1.64 -8.62 -14.23
C PHE A 63 2.41 -9.01 -12.98
N THR A 64 2.51 -8.07 -12.06
CA THR A 64 3.26 -8.29 -10.82
C THR A 64 2.66 -9.42 -10.00
N GLY A 65 1.37 -9.69 -10.19
CA GLY A 65 0.67 -10.84 -9.63
C GLY A 65 1.07 -11.11 -8.18
N LYS A 66 1.28 -12.39 -7.88
CA LYS A 66 1.77 -12.87 -6.59
C LYS A 66 3.31 -12.99 -6.52
N SER A 67 4.04 -12.31 -7.38
CA SER A 67 5.51 -12.26 -7.34
C SER A 67 6.04 -11.46 -6.15
N TYR A 68 7.35 -11.52 -5.92
CA TYR A 68 8.01 -10.67 -4.92
C TYR A 68 7.83 -9.17 -5.19
N VAL A 69 7.86 -8.76 -6.46
CA VAL A 69 7.58 -7.35 -6.82
C VAL A 69 6.16 -6.97 -6.44
N GLY A 70 5.18 -7.84 -6.74
CA GLY A 70 3.79 -7.67 -6.35
C GLY A 70 3.62 -7.58 -4.83
N PHE A 71 4.35 -8.42 -4.06
CA PHE A 71 4.37 -8.35 -2.60
C PHE A 71 4.83 -6.98 -2.09
N LYS A 72 5.97 -6.48 -2.58
CA LYS A 72 6.49 -5.16 -2.19
C LYS A 72 5.50 -4.05 -2.49
N GLN A 73 4.92 -4.06 -3.68
CA GLN A 73 3.94 -3.04 -4.08
C GLN A 73 2.67 -3.11 -3.23
N ALA A 74 2.16 -4.30 -2.95
CA ALA A 74 0.97 -4.47 -2.12
C ALA A 74 1.18 -3.93 -0.70
N VAL A 75 2.35 -4.21 -0.09
CA VAL A 75 2.72 -3.64 1.22
C VAL A 75 2.84 -2.12 1.12
N ALA A 76 3.58 -1.60 0.15
CA ALA A 76 3.79 -0.15 -0.03
C ALA A 76 2.47 0.62 -0.21
N ILE A 77 1.53 0.10 -1.02
CA ILE A 77 0.21 0.70 -1.20
C ILE A 77 -0.55 0.74 0.12
N LYS A 78 -0.49 -0.33 0.92
CA LYS A 78 -1.17 -0.38 2.22
C LYS A 78 -0.57 0.58 3.23
N GLU A 79 0.75 0.75 3.25
CA GLU A 79 1.48 1.55 4.24
C GLU A 79 1.41 3.06 3.93
N SER A 80 1.65 3.44 2.68
CA SER A 80 1.84 4.86 2.31
C SER A 80 1.28 5.24 0.95
N GLN A 81 0.49 4.37 0.30
CA GLN A 81 0.12 4.51 -1.12
C GLN A 81 1.34 4.58 -2.05
N GLY A 82 2.47 4.05 -1.62
CA GLY A 82 3.73 4.05 -2.37
C GLY A 82 4.58 5.31 -2.21
N LEU A 83 4.22 6.24 -1.32
CA LEU A 83 4.87 7.54 -1.15
C LEU A 83 6.16 7.43 -0.33
N TYR A 84 7.30 7.76 -0.95
CA TYR A 84 8.61 7.69 -0.29
C TYR A 84 8.84 8.77 0.78
N LYS A 85 8.20 9.93 0.67
CA LYS A 85 8.42 11.07 1.59
C LYS A 85 7.36 11.19 2.68
N LEU A 86 6.43 10.23 2.77
CA LEU A 86 5.36 10.27 3.76
C LEU A 86 5.91 10.01 5.17
N VAL A 87 5.55 10.86 6.12
CA VAL A 87 5.70 10.62 7.55
C VAL A 87 4.32 10.71 8.18
N ASN A 88 3.90 9.66 8.88
CA ASN A 88 2.59 9.64 9.52
C ASN A 88 2.62 10.30 10.91
N ARG A 89 1.43 10.47 11.52
CA ARG A 89 1.28 11.11 12.84
C ARG A 89 2.02 10.40 13.98
N PHE A 90 2.41 9.14 13.82
CA PHE A 90 3.18 8.38 14.81
C PHE A 90 4.70 8.40 14.51
N GLY A 91 5.14 9.13 13.49
CA GLY A 91 6.54 9.23 13.10
C GLY A 91 7.07 8.03 12.31
N TYR A 92 6.20 7.15 11.80
CA TYR A 92 6.61 6.15 10.81
C TYR A 92 6.83 6.83 9.46
N MET A 93 7.86 6.40 8.74
CA MET A 93 8.35 7.15 7.58
C MET A 93 8.61 6.30 6.35
N GLY A 94 8.44 6.96 5.20
CA GLY A 94 8.75 6.44 3.88
C GLY A 94 7.71 5.49 3.30
N LYS A 95 8.04 4.92 2.16
CA LYS A 95 7.17 4.04 1.36
C LYS A 95 6.61 2.86 2.15
N TYR A 96 7.41 2.31 3.06
CA TYR A 96 7.06 1.15 3.87
C TYR A 96 6.82 1.49 5.34
N GLN A 97 6.67 2.76 5.69
CA GLN A 97 6.35 3.24 7.04
C GLN A 97 7.26 2.65 8.13
N PHE A 98 8.56 2.89 8.00
CA PHE A 98 9.54 2.45 8.97
C PHE A 98 9.50 3.26 10.28
N GLY A 99 9.50 2.56 11.40
CA GLY A 99 9.77 3.18 12.71
C GLY A 99 11.27 3.40 12.93
N LYS A 100 11.62 4.42 13.72
CA LYS A 100 13.02 4.76 14.05
C LYS A 100 13.83 3.60 14.64
N SER A 101 13.19 2.74 15.44
CA SER A 101 13.86 1.55 16.01
C SER A 101 14.23 0.52 14.95
N ALA A 102 13.34 0.29 13.98
CA ALA A 102 13.60 -0.63 12.88
C ALA A 102 14.75 -0.12 11.99
N LEU A 103 14.78 1.19 11.69
CA LEU A 103 15.88 1.80 10.93
C LEU A 103 17.22 1.64 11.65
N ARG A 104 17.26 1.94 12.95
CA ARG A 104 18.48 1.74 13.76
C ARG A 104 18.96 0.30 13.78
N ALA A 105 18.03 -0.66 13.86
CA ALA A 105 18.37 -2.09 13.81
C ALA A 105 18.99 -2.52 12.47
N LEU A 106 18.74 -1.77 11.40
CA LEU A 106 19.33 -1.96 10.06
C LEU A 106 20.58 -1.09 9.82
N GLY A 107 21.06 -0.35 10.83
CA GLY A 107 22.21 0.52 10.75
C GLY A 107 21.92 1.92 10.19
N ILE A 108 20.65 2.26 9.91
CA ILE A 108 20.26 3.56 9.37
C ILE A 108 20.04 4.53 10.51
N LYS A 109 20.87 5.56 10.61
CA LYS A 109 20.84 6.56 11.68
C LYS A 109 20.23 7.90 11.23
N ASP A 110 20.42 8.28 9.97
CA ASP A 110 19.90 9.53 9.42
C ASP A 110 18.52 9.32 8.78
N ASN A 111 17.49 9.78 9.47
CA ASN A 111 16.11 9.70 9.02
C ASN A 111 15.81 10.64 7.83
N LYS A 112 16.51 11.77 7.73
CA LYS A 112 16.33 12.74 6.64
C LYS A 112 16.92 12.19 5.35
N GLU A 113 18.09 11.60 5.43
CA GLU A 113 18.70 10.88 4.31
C GLU A 113 17.80 9.72 3.86
N PHE A 114 17.31 8.90 4.80
CA PHE A 114 16.38 7.81 4.50
C PHE A 114 15.15 8.27 3.72
N LEU A 115 14.50 9.37 4.14
CA LEU A 115 13.32 9.90 3.46
C LEU A 115 13.60 10.43 2.05
N ASN A 116 14.81 10.92 1.81
CA ASN A 116 15.21 11.47 0.51
C ASN A 116 15.87 10.44 -0.42
N ASN A 117 16.07 9.20 0.05
CA ASN A 117 16.73 8.15 -0.71
C ASN A 117 15.80 6.94 -0.96
N PRO A 118 15.06 6.93 -2.08
CA PRO A 118 14.18 5.80 -2.44
C PRO A 118 14.92 4.46 -2.51
N LYS A 119 16.16 4.44 -3.02
CA LYS A 119 16.96 3.21 -3.12
C LYS A 119 17.29 2.65 -1.74
N MET A 120 17.61 3.52 -0.77
CA MET A 120 17.85 3.12 0.61
C MET A 120 16.57 2.51 1.23
N GLN A 121 15.40 3.08 0.97
CA GLN A 121 14.13 2.56 1.48
C GLN A 121 13.81 1.16 0.92
N GLU A 122 14.06 0.92 -0.37
CA GLU A 122 13.88 -0.40 -0.99
C GLU A 122 14.85 -1.45 -0.39
N ARG A 123 16.12 -1.06 -0.18
CA ARG A 123 17.14 -1.92 0.44
C ARG A 123 16.79 -2.22 1.92
N ALA A 124 16.36 -1.21 2.66
CA ALA A 124 15.94 -1.36 4.05
C ALA A 124 14.75 -2.32 4.17
N PHE A 125 13.77 -2.22 3.28
CA PHE A 125 12.64 -3.13 3.28
C PHE A 125 13.08 -4.58 3.00
N LYS A 126 13.92 -4.79 1.98
CA LYS A 126 14.49 -6.11 1.70
C LYS A 126 15.27 -6.66 2.91
N ALA A 127 16.12 -5.83 3.51
CA ALA A 127 16.91 -6.24 4.69
C ALA A 127 16.00 -6.62 5.87
N LEU A 128 14.95 -5.84 6.15
CA LEU A 128 13.99 -6.18 7.20
C LEU A 128 13.28 -7.51 6.93
N LEU A 129 12.90 -7.77 5.68
CA LEU A 129 12.29 -9.05 5.30
C LEU A 129 13.26 -10.22 5.49
N CYS A 130 14.55 -10.06 5.12
CA CYS A 130 15.58 -11.08 5.36
C CYS A 130 15.74 -11.38 6.84
N LYS A 131 15.76 -10.35 7.70
CA LYS A 131 15.82 -10.51 9.16
C LYS A 131 14.58 -11.21 9.70
N ASN A 132 13.40 -10.75 9.32
CA ASN A 132 12.14 -11.36 9.76
C ASN A 132 12.03 -12.83 9.33
N LYS A 133 12.49 -13.16 8.11
CA LYS A 133 12.52 -14.54 7.62
C LYS A 133 13.45 -15.42 8.46
N TRP A 134 14.62 -14.89 8.84
CA TRP A 134 15.51 -15.58 9.77
C TRP A 134 14.89 -15.78 11.16
N GLU A 135 14.33 -14.74 11.73
CA GLU A 135 13.71 -14.80 13.06
C GLU A 135 12.50 -15.75 13.11
N LEU A 136 11.76 -15.84 12.02
CA LEU A 136 10.55 -16.68 11.90
C LEU A 136 10.80 -18.03 11.22
N ARG A 137 12.04 -18.41 10.92
CA ARG A 137 12.33 -19.62 10.12
C ARG A 137 11.71 -20.91 10.68
N LYS A 138 11.67 -21.04 12.00
CA LYS A 138 11.07 -22.21 12.68
C LYS A 138 9.54 -22.18 12.56
N GLU A 139 8.96 -21.01 12.74
CA GLU A 139 7.51 -20.81 12.64
C GLU A 139 7.02 -20.95 11.20
N ILE A 140 7.76 -20.42 10.22
CA ILE A 140 7.46 -20.62 8.80
C ILE A 140 7.46 -22.12 8.49
N HIS A 141 8.52 -22.85 8.83
CA HIS A 141 8.60 -24.29 8.58
C HIS A 141 7.45 -25.06 9.25
N ARG A 142 7.07 -24.67 10.47
CA ARG A 142 6.04 -25.38 11.26
C ARG A 142 4.62 -25.07 10.80
N PHE A 143 4.31 -23.82 10.43
CA PHE A 143 2.94 -23.36 10.28
C PHE A 143 2.55 -23.03 8.82
N ASP A 144 3.49 -23.00 7.89
CA ASP A 144 3.17 -22.72 6.48
C ASP A 144 2.15 -23.74 5.96
N GLY A 145 1.14 -23.24 5.25
CA GLY A 145 0.02 -24.03 4.74
C GLY A 145 -1.11 -24.31 5.74
N GLN A 146 -0.89 -24.20 7.05
CA GLN A 146 -1.91 -24.45 8.07
C GLN A 146 -2.97 -23.32 8.10
N VAL A 147 -4.12 -23.63 8.69
CA VAL A 147 -5.19 -22.65 8.89
C VAL A 147 -5.34 -22.35 10.38
N ILE A 148 -5.09 -21.08 10.78
CA ILE A 148 -5.25 -20.61 12.15
C ILE A 148 -6.33 -19.54 12.19
N LYS A 149 -7.38 -19.76 12.99
CA LYS A 149 -8.53 -18.84 13.11
C LYS A 149 -9.14 -18.45 11.74
N GLY A 150 -9.22 -19.42 10.80
CA GLY A 150 -9.79 -19.22 9.48
C GLY A 150 -8.90 -18.38 8.54
N VAL A 151 -7.60 -18.34 8.78
CA VAL A 151 -6.60 -17.73 7.88
C VAL A 151 -5.53 -18.75 7.54
N LYS A 152 -5.32 -18.97 6.23
CA LYS A 152 -4.19 -19.76 5.74
C LYS A 152 -2.89 -19.04 6.07
N ILE A 153 -2.00 -19.71 6.77
CA ILE A 153 -0.67 -19.20 7.08
C ILE A 153 0.22 -19.42 5.88
N THR A 154 0.96 -18.38 5.49
CA THR A 154 1.93 -18.44 4.40
C THR A 154 3.16 -17.63 4.76
N GLU A 155 4.33 -17.99 4.22
CA GLU A 155 5.55 -17.24 4.47
C GLU A 155 5.36 -15.74 4.25
N SER A 156 4.84 -15.34 3.08
CA SER A 156 4.62 -13.92 2.76
C SER A 156 3.67 -13.21 3.74
N GLY A 157 2.61 -13.89 4.17
CA GLY A 157 1.69 -13.37 5.19
C GLY A 157 2.37 -13.15 6.53
N LEU A 158 3.23 -14.08 6.96
CA LEU A 158 4.01 -13.95 8.19
C LEU A 158 5.05 -12.83 8.11
N LEU A 159 5.73 -12.68 6.96
CA LEU A 159 6.70 -11.60 6.75
C LEU A 159 6.05 -10.21 6.79
N ALA A 160 4.89 -10.06 6.16
CA ALA A 160 4.13 -8.82 6.22
C ALA A 160 3.63 -8.52 7.65
N ALA A 161 3.15 -9.54 8.36
CA ALA A 161 2.72 -9.40 9.75
C ALA A 161 3.88 -9.04 10.68
N ALA A 162 5.09 -9.57 10.43
CA ALA A 162 6.30 -9.22 11.16
C ALA A 162 6.77 -7.79 10.85
N HIS A 163 6.55 -7.30 9.64
CA HIS A 163 6.77 -5.89 9.31
C HIS A 163 5.86 -4.96 10.14
N LEU A 164 4.57 -5.30 10.26
CA LEU A 164 3.60 -4.53 11.05
C LEU A 164 3.90 -4.54 12.56
N ALA A 165 4.19 -5.71 13.13
CA ALA A 165 4.12 -5.95 14.59
C ALA A 165 5.41 -6.53 15.19
N GLY A 166 6.43 -6.78 14.39
CA GLY A 166 7.64 -7.51 14.77
C GLY A 166 7.45 -9.03 14.84
N ALA A 167 8.55 -9.77 14.67
CA ALA A 167 8.54 -11.22 14.65
C ALA A 167 8.02 -11.85 15.96
N ASN A 168 8.29 -11.24 17.12
CA ASN A 168 7.82 -11.76 18.41
C ASN A 168 6.29 -11.77 18.54
N SER A 169 5.61 -10.75 18.01
CA SER A 169 4.15 -10.70 17.97
C SER A 169 3.57 -11.80 17.09
N VAL A 170 4.23 -12.09 15.97
CA VAL A 170 3.86 -13.18 15.05
C VAL A 170 4.03 -14.54 15.76
N LYS A 171 5.18 -14.79 16.41
CA LYS A 171 5.42 -16.01 17.21
C LYS A 171 4.35 -16.20 18.29
N SER A 172 4.03 -15.14 19.01
CA SER A 172 2.99 -15.16 20.05
C SER A 172 1.61 -15.51 19.50
N PHE A 173 1.24 -14.95 18.34
CA PHE A 173 0.01 -15.26 17.63
C PHE A 173 -0.05 -16.75 17.23
N LEU A 174 0.98 -17.24 16.57
CA LEU A 174 1.04 -18.63 16.09
C LEU A 174 1.00 -19.63 17.25
N ASN A 175 1.85 -19.46 18.25
CA ASN A 175 1.95 -20.37 19.39
C ASN A 175 0.71 -20.36 20.29
N SER A 176 -0.08 -19.29 20.27
CA SER A 176 -1.37 -19.23 20.97
C SER A 176 -2.56 -19.72 20.13
N ASN A 177 -2.31 -20.30 18.95
CA ASN A 177 -3.34 -20.65 17.97
C ASN A 177 -4.29 -19.46 17.67
N GLY A 178 -3.70 -18.27 17.50
CA GLY A 178 -4.42 -17.03 17.18
C GLY A 178 -5.22 -16.42 18.32
N LYS A 179 -5.03 -16.87 19.58
CA LYS A 179 -5.73 -16.29 20.75
C LYS A 179 -5.13 -14.93 21.14
N ARG A 180 -3.80 -14.78 21.06
CA ARG A 180 -3.13 -13.50 21.31
C ARG A 180 -3.19 -12.63 20.06
N ALA A 181 -4.11 -11.70 20.06
CA ALA A 181 -4.32 -10.76 18.95
C ALA A 181 -3.48 -9.50 19.18
N PHE A 182 -2.77 -9.07 18.13
CA PHE A 182 -2.12 -7.77 18.07
C PHE A 182 -2.95 -6.84 17.18
N ARG A 183 -3.06 -5.56 17.60
CA ARG A 183 -3.55 -4.46 16.76
C ARG A 183 -2.57 -3.30 16.87
N ASP A 184 -2.30 -2.67 15.74
CA ASP A 184 -1.50 -1.45 15.71
C ASP A 184 -2.30 -0.21 16.19
N GLY A 185 -1.65 0.94 16.24
CA GLY A 185 -2.28 2.21 16.63
C GLY A 185 -3.41 2.69 15.71
N PHE A 186 -3.59 2.09 14.55
CA PHE A 186 -4.69 2.32 13.60
C PHE A 186 -5.77 1.23 13.66
N GLY A 187 -5.66 0.28 14.59
CA GLY A 187 -6.60 -0.82 14.73
C GLY A 187 -6.37 -1.99 13.75
N THR A 188 -5.30 -1.97 12.96
CA THR A 188 -4.99 -3.03 12.02
C THR A 188 -4.55 -4.29 12.76
N SER A 189 -5.21 -5.42 12.49
CA SER A 189 -4.88 -6.67 13.16
C SER A 189 -3.82 -7.46 12.42
N LEU A 190 -2.97 -8.17 13.17
CA LEU A 190 -1.98 -9.10 12.63
C LEU A 190 -2.64 -10.17 11.74
N LYS A 191 -3.79 -10.69 12.16
CA LYS A 191 -4.59 -11.65 11.39
C LYS A 191 -4.98 -11.10 10.01
N SER A 192 -5.39 -9.82 9.93
CA SER A 192 -5.77 -9.20 8.66
C SER A 192 -4.58 -9.05 7.71
N TYR A 193 -3.39 -8.78 8.26
CA TYR A 193 -2.15 -8.71 7.48
C TYR A 193 -1.75 -10.08 6.93
N ILE A 194 -1.76 -11.12 7.75
CA ILE A 194 -1.47 -12.49 7.28
C ILE A 194 -2.39 -12.88 6.12
N ARG A 195 -3.69 -12.60 6.25
CA ARG A 195 -4.68 -12.89 5.20
C ARG A 195 -4.42 -12.07 3.93
N LYS A 196 -4.22 -10.75 4.08
CA LYS A 196 -4.09 -9.83 2.95
C LYS A 196 -2.84 -10.09 2.11
N PHE A 197 -1.74 -10.39 2.77
CA PHE A 197 -0.44 -10.55 2.14
C PHE A 197 -0.02 -12.01 1.97
N GLY A 198 -0.95 -12.94 2.12
CA GLY A 198 -0.70 -14.37 1.91
C GLY A 198 -0.58 -14.75 0.44
N GLY A 199 0.25 -15.76 0.18
CA GLY A 199 0.36 -16.42 -1.12
C GLY A 199 1.21 -15.68 -2.16
N TYR A 200 2.03 -14.71 -1.75
CA TYR A 200 3.05 -14.12 -2.62
C TYR A 200 4.32 -14.98 -2.61
N ASP A 201 5.01 -15.01 -3.75
CA ASP A 201 6.33 -15.61 -3.84
C ASP A 201 7.36 -14.74 -3.11
N THR A 202 7.98 -15.31 -2.10
CA THR A 202 9.04 -14.69 -1.30
C THR A 202 10.35 -15.49 -1.35
N SER A 203 10.50 -16.39 -2.32
CA SER A 203 11.69 -17.21 -2.53
C SER A 203 12.97 -16.39 -2.73
N ALA A 204 12.85 -15.21 -3.37
CA ALA A 204 13.95 -14.26 -3.57
C ALA A 204 14.47 -13.62 -2.26
N ILE A 205 13.79 -13.81 -1.12
CA ILE A 205 14.22 -13.31 0.18
C ILE A 205 15.08 -14.38 0.84
N VAL A 206 16.36 -14.11 0.99
CA VAL A 206 17.30 -14.99 1.71
C VAL A 206 17.27 -14.64 3.20
N ALA A 207 17.02 -15.62 4.06
CA ALA A 207 17.01 -15.42 5.51
C ALA A 207 18.42 -15.01 6.02
N SER A 208 18.49 -13.93 6.79
CA SER A 208 19.75 -13.43 7.35
C SER A 208 19.53 -12.85 8.75
N PRO A 209 20.36 -13.21 9.75
CA PRO A 209 20.22 -12.68 11.11
C PRO A 209 20.58 -11.20 11.22
N GLU A 210 21.57 -10.76 10.44
CA GLU A 210 22.14 -9.41 10.49
C GLU A 210 22.29 -8.81 9.09
N PRO A 211 21.17 -8.59 8.37
CA PRO A 211 21.25 -7.98 7.06
C PRO A 211 21.61 -6.51 7.19
N LYS A 212 22.69 -6.10 6.49
CA LYS A 212 23.12 -4.71 6.44
C LYS A 212 22.56 -4.02 5.21
N VAL A 213 22.17 -2.77 5.37
CA VAL A 213 21.85 -1.89 4.24
C VAL A 213 23.18 -1.30 3.76
N VAL A 214 23.75 -1.92 2.71
CA VAL A 214 24.94 -1.38 2.04
C VAL A 214 24.49 -0.19 1.19
N MET A 215 25.09 0.97 1.43
CA MET A 215 24.86 2.20 0.65
C MET A 215 25.56 2.16 -0.70
#